data_17be791ffb051557e7a1842037d7b249
#
_entry.id   17be791ffb051557e7a1842037d7b249
#
_cell.length_a   1.000
_cell.length_b   1.000
_cell.length_c   1.000
_cell.angle_alpha   90.00
_cell.angle_beta   90.00
_cell.angle_gamma   90.00
#
_symmetry.space_group_name_H-M   'P 1'
#
loop_
_entity.id
_entity.type
_entity.pdbx_description
1 polymer ?
#
loop_
_entity_poly.entity_id
_entity_poly.type
_entity_poly.pdbx_seq_one_letter_code
_entity_poly.pdbx_strand_id
1 'polypeptide(L)'
;MNAPTAPSRLKLTLAQYRAMGEHGILPRGLRVELIDGEIIEMAPIAPPHVCALNRINGLLVRLCEGRAVVSPQHPLEIDDHNEPEPDLCLLRWRESFYADRHPLPADVLLLIEIADRSLRYDSTTKLSLYARAGVPRYWIVDVRDRSIVEFTRPGGERYLAERRLRAGDRIALGDAGSALEGLEIDVGELLG
;
A
#
# COMPACT_ATOMS: atom_id res chain seq x y z
N MET A 1 -24.34 27.50 3.75
CA MET A 1 -24.25 26.09 3.30
C MET A 1 -25.66 25.64 2.90
N ASN A 2 -25.85 25.28 1.64
CA ASN A 2 -27.14 24.74 1.18
C ASN A 2 -27.24 23.26 1.63
N ALA A 3 -28.36 22.91 2.26
CA ALA A 3 -28.64 21.50 2.58
C ALA A 3 -28.74 20.68 1.27
N PRO A 4 -28.27 19.42 1.25
CA PRO A 4 -28.38 18.56 0.08
C PRO A 4 -29.84 18.36 -0.29
N THR A 5 -30.15 18.43 -1.59
CA THR A 5 -31.53 18.26 -2.11
C THR A 5 -32.03 16.82 -2.10
N ALA A 6 -31.15 15.85 -1.82
CA ALA A 6 -31.46 14.41 -1.65
C ALA A 6 -30.56 13.82 -0.54
N PRO A 7 -30.97 12.71 0.11
CA PRO A 7 -30.11 12.02 1.06
C PRO A 7 -28.79 11.61 0.41
N SER A 8 -27.68 11.88 1.10
CA SER A 8 -26.33 11.52 0.67
C SER A 8 -25.57 10.84 1.82
N ARG A 9 -24.58 10.00 1.49
CA ARG A 9 -23.69 9.43 2.50
C ARG A 9 -22.81 10.53 3.06
N LEU A 10 -22.70 10.59 4.39
CA LEU A 10 -21.70 11.42 5.05
C LEU A 10 -20.33 10.76 4.90
N LYS A 11 -19.38 11.48 4.33
CA LYS A 11 -17.99 11.05 4.26
C LYS A 11 -17.25 11.55 5.50
N LEU A 12 -16.51 10.65 6.14
CA LEU A 12 -15.67 11.00 7.28
C LEU A 12 -14.39 11.68 6.80
N THR A 13 -13.94 12.65 7.58
CA THR A 13 -12.58 13.17 7.41
C THR A 13 -11.59 12.30 8.19
N LEU A 14 -10.31 12.37 7.82
CA LEU A 14 -9.22 11.72 8.53
C LEU A 14 -9.17 12.11 10.01
N ALA A 15 -9.38 13.39 10.33
CA ALA A 15 -9.45 13.87 11.71
C ALA A 15 -10.59 13.21 12.50
N GLN A 16 -11.77 13.05 11.90
CA GLN A 16 -12.90 12.36 12.52
C GLN A 16 -12.60 10.86 12.73
N TYR A 17 -12.03 10.20 11.72
CA TYR A 17 -11.65 8.79 11.80
C TYR A 17 -10.64 8.54 12.94
N ARG A 18 -9.57 9.35 13.01
CA ARG A 18 -8.57 9.25 14.09
C ARG A 18 -9.17 9.51 15.47
N ALA A 19 -10.03 10.54 15.59
CA ALA A 19 -10.74 10.82 16.83
C ALA A 19 -11.64 9.65 17.26
N MET A 20 -12.27 8.92 16.34
CA MET A 20 -13.05 7.71 16.67
C MET A 20 -12.17 6.62 17.26
N GLY A 21 -10.96 6.42 16.75
CA GLY A 21 -9.98 5.50 17.32
C GLY A 21 -9.53 5.91 18.72
N GLU A 22 -9.12 7.17 18.88
CA GLU A 22 -8.65 7.75 20.16
C GLU A 22 -9.70 7.67 21.28
N HIS A 23 -10.97 7.91 20.95
CA HIS A 23 -12.07 7.86 21.90
C HIS A 23 -12.69 6.47 22.08
N GLY A 24 -12.12 5.44 21.44
CA GLY A 24 -12.60 4.05 21.57
C GLY A 24 -13.97 3.78 20.96
N ILE A 25 -14.39 4.60 19.99
CA ILE A 25 -15.64 4.38 19.24
C ILE A 25 -15.46 3.18 18.29
N LEU A 26 -14.27 3.04 17.73
CA LEU A 26 -13.90 1.84 16.96
C LEU A 26 -13.53 0.71 17.94
N PRO A 27 -14.08 -0.51 17.77
CA PRO A 27 -13.77 -1.63 18.66
C PRO A 27 -12.26 -1.94 18.68
N ARG A 28 -11.72 -2.22 19.87
CA ARG A 28 -10.31 -2.60 20.01
C ARG A 28 -10.02 -3.90 19.25
N GLY A 29 -8.93 -3.89 18.49
CA GLY A 29 -8.50 -5.05 17.69
C GLY A 29 -9.22 -5.20 16.36
N LEU A 30 -10.16 -4.32 16.04
CA LEU A 30 -10.70 -4.23 14.70
C LEU A 30 -9.67 -3.58 13.77
N ARG A 31 -9.34 -4.24 12.67
CA ARG A 31 -8.48 -3.67 11.63
C ARG A 31 -9.36 -2.96 10.61
N VAL A 32 -9.19 -1.66 10.51
CA VAL A 32 -9.97 -0.80 9.61
C VAL A 32 -9.08 0.19 8.90
N GLU A 33 -9.49 0.59 7.70
CA GLU A 33 -8.88 1.64 6.89
C GLU A 33 -9.92 2.73 6.61
N LEU A 34 -9.47 3.96 6.40
CA LEU A 34 -10.31 5.02 5.85
C LEU A 34 -10.07 5.10 4.34
N ILE A 35 -11.10 4.80 3.55
CA ILE A 35 -11.04 4.85 2.08
C ILE A 35 -12.22 5.63 1.53
N ASP A 36 -11.94 6.69 0.79
CA ASP A 36 -12.96 7.63 0.25
C ASP A 36 -13.97 8.10 1.33
N GLY A 37 -13.48 8.31 2.57
CA GLY A 37 -14.28 8.75 3.72
C GLY A 37 -15.20 7.65 4.29
N GLU A 38 -15.02 6.40 3.93
CA GLU A 38 -15.73 5.24 4.48
C GLU A 38 -14.77 4.39 5.31
N ILE A 39 -15.24 3.87 6.46
CA ILE A 39 -14.47 2.92 7.26
C ILE A 39 -14.64 1.55 6.65
N ILE A 40 -13.54 0.97 6.22
CA ILE A 40 -13.49 -0.36 5.59
C ILE A 40 -12.87 -1.35 6.58
N GLU A 41 -13.63 -2.37 6.97
CA GLU A 41 -13.12 -3.46 7.80
C GLU A 41 -12.26 -4.41 6.95
N MET A 42 -11.05 -4.65 7.40
CA MET A 42 -10.12 -5.56 6.74
C MET A 42 -10.41 -7.02 7.11
N ALA A 43 -10.30 -7.91 6.14
CA ALA A 43 -10.43 -9.35 6.39
C ALA A 43 -9.31 -9.84 7.34
N PRO A 44 -9.59 -10.86 8.18
CA PRO A 44 -8.57 -11.50 8.99
C PRO A 44 -7.41 -12.04 8.13
N ILE A 45 -6.19 -11.82 8.59
CA ILE A 45 -4.98 -12.25 7.90
C ILE A 45 -4.83 -13.77 8.01
N ALA A 46 -4.73 -14.45 6.86
CA ALA A 46 -4.53 -15.90 6.78
C ALA A 46 -3.03 -16.29 6.73
N PRO A 47 -2.64 -17.51 7.15
CA PRO A 47 -1.24 -17.94 7.15
C PRO A 47 -0.48 -17.77 5.81
N PRO A 48 -1.07 -18.02 4.62
CA PRO A 48 -0.37 -17.78 3.36
C PRO A 48 0.03 -16.32 3.15
N HIS A 49 -0.85 -15.37 3.51
CA HIS A 49 -0.56 -13.95 3.47
C HIS A 49 0.60 -13.58 4.43
N VAL A 50 0.55 -14.06 5.69
CA VAL A 50 1.62 -13.81 6.67
C VAL A 50 2.96 -14.34 6.18
N CYS A 51 2.97 -15.54 5.60
CA CYS A 51 4.19 -16.14 5.06
C CYS A 51 4.79 -15.29 3.94
N ALA A 52 3.97 -14.83 2.98
CA ALA A 52 4.41 -13.95 1.90
C ALA A 52 4.91 -12.61 2.44
N LEU A 53 4.15 -11.97 3.36
CA LEU A 53 4.54 -10.72 4.01
C LEU A 53 5.92 -10.83 4.67
N ASN A 54 6.12 -11.83 5.52
CA ASN A 54 7.38 -12.01 6.25
C ASN A 54 8.56 -12.26 5.30
N ARG A 55 8.36 -13.05 4.24
CA ARG A 55 9.39 -13.32 3.24
C ARG A 55 9.78 -12.06 2.49
N ILE A 56 8.80 -11.34 1.93
CA ILE A 56 9.03 -10.12 1.15
C ILE A 56 9.65 -9.05 2.04
N ASN A 57 9.14 -8.84 3.25
CA ASN A 57 9.69 -7.90 4.21
C ASN A 57 11.17 -8.22 4.51
N GLY A 58 11.49 -9.48 4.82
CA GLY A 58 12.87 -9.87 5.12
C GLY A 58 13.83 -9.71 3.94
N LEU A 59 13.37 -9.91 2.70
CA LEU A 59 14.15 -9.66 1.49
C LEU A 59 14.39 -8.15 1.30
N LEU A 60 13.33 -7.35 1.37
CA LEU A 60 13.40 -5.91 1.14
C LEU A 60 14.24 -5.19 2.19
N VAL A 61 14.15 -5.58 3.47
CA VAL A 61 14.99 -5.01 4.54
C VAL A 61 16.48 -5.22 4.23
N ARG A 62 16.88 -6.41 3.81
CA ARG A 62 18.29 -6.69 3.46
C ARG A 62 18.75 -5.93 2.23
N LEU A 63 17.92 -5.84 1.19
CA LEU A 63 18.30 -5.22 -0.07
C LEU A 63 18.29 -3.69 -0.03
N CYS A 64 17.40 -3.11 0.76
CA CYS A 64 17.20 -1.66 0.80
C CYS A 64 17.91 -0.98 1.98
N GLU A 65 18.77 -1.70 2.72
CA GLU A 65 19.48 -1.16 3.87
C GLU A 65 20.22 0.15 3.53
N GLY A 66 19.92 1.20 4.32
CA GLY A 66 20.48 2.54 4.10
C GLY A 66 19.96 3.30 2.87
N ARG A 67 19.07 2.70 2.06
CA ARG A 67 18.56 3.30 0.82
C ARG A 67 17.06 3.61 0.88
N ALA A 68 16.31 2.83 1.66
CA ALA A 68 14.89 3.04 1.90
C ALA A 68 14.50 2.55 3.29
N VAL A 69 13.38 3.05 3.79
CA VAL A 69 12.72 2.51 4.99
C VAL A 69 11.68 1.50 4.53
N VAL A 70 11.76 0.27 5.04
CA VAL A 70 10.71 -0.74 4.82
C VAL A 70 9.65 -0.59 5.90
N SER A 71 8.42 -0.32 5.53
CA SER A 71 7.31 -0.03 6.43
C SER A 71 6.17 -1.04 6.23
N PRO A 72 6.08 -2.08 7.09
CA PRO A 72 5.02 -3.08 6.99
C PRO A 72 3.77 -2.64 7.75
N GLN A 73 2.61 -2.73 7.11
CA GLN A 73 1.28 -2.59 7.73
C GLN A 73 1.12 -1.33 8.62
N HIS A 74 1.62 -0.21 8.13
CA HIS A 74 1.48 1.09 8.76
C HIS A 74 0.62 2.03 7.89
N PRO A 75 -0.10 2.99 8.53
CA PRO A 75 -0.92 3.95 7.81
C PRO A 75 -0.12 4.77 6.80
N LEU A 76 -0.70 4.97 5.62
CA LEU A 76 -0.25 5.91 4.60
C LEU A 76 -1.28 7.04 4.51
N GLU A 77 -0.91 8.24 4.95
CA GLU A 77 -1.79 9.41 4.90
C GLU A 77 -1.82 9.96 3.47
N ILE A 78 -2.91 9.71 2.75
CA ILE A 78 -3.05 10.15 1.36
C ILE A 78 -3.67 11.54 1.27
N ASP A 79 -4.83 11.72 1.90
CA ASP A 79 -5.57 12.99 1.96
C ASP A 79 -6.59 12.99 3.12
N ASP A 80 -7.43 14.03 3.20
CA ASP A 80 -8.42 14.19 4.28
C ASP A 80 -9.48 13.08 4.37
N HIS A 81 -9.54 12.18 3.40
CA HIS A 81 -10.54 11.12 3.33
C HIS A 81 -9.94 9.72 3.12
N ASN A 82 -8.61 9.62 3.09
CA ASN A 82 -7.93 8.38 2.75
C ASN A 82 -6.69 8.14 3.61
N GLU A 83 -6.72 7.06 4.39
CA GLU A 83 -5.61 6.52 5.17
C GLU A 83 -5.64 4.99 5.11
N PRO A 84 -5.18 4.37 3.99
CA PRO A 84 -5.00 2.93 3.89
C PRO A 84 -3.83 2.44 4.75
N GLU A 85 -3.82 1.13 5.06
CA GLU A 85 -2.70 0.40 5.67
C GLU A 85 -2.12 -0.62 4.68
N PRO A 86 -1.24 -0.21 3.76
CA PRO A 86 -0.61 -1.14 2.81
C PRO A 86 0.15 -2.25 3.52
N ASP A 87 0.17 -3.46 2.93
CA ASP A 87 0.94 -4.56 3.50
C ASP A 87 2.43 -4.25 3.62
N LEU A 88 3.01 -3.56 2.62
CA LEU A 88 4.40 -3.07 2.66
C LEU A 88 4.55 -1.78 1.85
N CYS A 89 5.32 -0.83 2.38
CA CYS A 89 5.84 0.30 1.63
C CYS A 89 7.37 0.33 1.68
N LEU A 90 8.00 0.61 0.55
CA LEU A 90 9.35 1.15 0.52
C LEU A 90 9.24 2.67 0.49
N LEU A 91 9.72 3.30 1.54
CA LEU A 91 9.66 4.75 1.73
C LEU A 91 11.04 5.37 1.49
N ARG A 92 11.08 6.62 1.09
CA ARG A 92 12.33 7.39 1.03
C ARG A 92 13.06 7.31 2.35
N TRP A 93 14.39 7.16 2.29
CA TRP A 93 15.19 7.13 3.50
C TRP A 93 15.03 8.42 4.31
N ARG A 94 14.77 8.25 5.61
CA ARG A 94 14.76 9.31 6.63
C ARG A 94 15.42 8.77 7.89
N GLU A 95 16.32 9.54 8.48
CA GLU A 95 17.00 9.18 9.74
C GLU A 95 16.02 9.03 10.91
N SER A 96 14.92 9.82 10.90
CA SER A 96 13.86 9.75 11.92
C SER A 96 12.95 8.52 11.79
N PHE A 97 13.08 7.72 10.74
CA PHE A 97 12.16 6.58 10.46
C PHE A 97 10.67 6.97 10.54
N TYR A 98 10.34 8.21 10.16
CA TYR A 98 8.97 8.75 10.20
C TYR A 98 8.37 8.85 11.61
N ALA A 99 9.20 9.04 12.66
CA ALA A 99 8.75 9.18 14.04
C ALA A 99 7.90 10.44 14.29
N ASP A 100 7.98 11.41 13.41
CA ASP A 100 7.33 12.73 13.50
C ASP A 100 5.97 12.81 12.80
N ARG A 101 5.69 11.91 11.85
CA ARG A 101 4.45 11.86 11.07
C ARG A 101 4.25 10.54 10.34
N HIS A 102 3.03 10.25 9.91
CA HIS A 102 2.80 9.19 8.93
C HIS A 102 3.43 9.53 7.56
N PRO A 103 3.85 8.52 6.79
CA PRO A 103 4.32 8.75 5.41
C PRO A 103 3.18 9.29 4.54
N LEU A 104 3.56 10.09 3.54
CA LEU A 104 2.68 10.64 2.51
C LEU A 104 2.98 9.95 1.17
N PRO A 105 2.12 10.06 0.13
CA PRO A 105 2.38 9.48 -1.18
C PRO A 105 3.73 9.88 -1.81
N ALA A 106 4.18 11.11 -1.57
CA ALA A 106 5.49 11.61 -2.05
C ALA A 106 6.69 10.91 -1.40
N ASP A 107 6.51 10.26 -0.26
CA ASP A 107 7.55 9.48 0.41
C ASP A 107 7.66 8.06 -0.15
N VAL A 108 6.63 7.57 -0.85
CA VAL A 108 6.57 6.19 -1.33
C VAL A 108 7.43 6.00 -2.58
N LEU A 109 8.29 4.99 -2.56
CA LEU A 109 9.07 4.51 -3.70
C LEU A 109 8.40 3.31 -4.36
N LEU A 110 7.83 2.42 -3.55
CA LEU A 110 7.09 1.23 -3.97
C LEU A 110 6.05 0.90 -2.90
N LEU A 111 4.83 0.58 -3.32
CA LEU A 111 3.76 0.09 -2.47
C LEU A 111 3.40 -1.34 -2.89
N ILE A 112 3.19 -2.23 -1.92
CA ILE A 112 2.90 -3.65 -2.14
C ILE A 112 1.66 -4.04 -1.34
N GLU A 113 0.70 -4.65 -2.01
CA GLU A 113 -0.41 -5.39 -1.39
C GLU A 113 -0.27 -6.89 -1.67
N ILE A 114 -0.57 -7.71 -0.68
CA ILE A 114 -0.48 -9.16 -0.74
C ILE A 114 -1.89 -9.73 -0.80
N ALA A 115 -2.32 -10.09 -1.99
CA ALA A 115 -3.68 -10.55 -2.26
C ALA A 115 -3.82 -12.07 -2.05
N ASP A 116 -4.55 -12.47 -1.02
CA ASP A 116 -5.10 -13.84 -0.89
C ASP A 116 -6.60 -13.87 -1.23
N ARG A 117 -7.39 -12.96 -0.65
CA ARG A 117 -8.84 -12.82 -0.86
C ARG A 117 -9.24 -11.42 -1.31
N SER A 118 -8.33 -10.48 -1.25
CA SER A 118 -8.51 -9.06 -1.53
C SER A 118 -8.25 -8.67 -2.97
N LEU A 119 -7.81 -9.59 -3.85
CA LEU A 119 -7.33 -9.30 -5.21
C LEU A 119 -8.23 -8.32 -5.99
N ARG A 120 -9.56 -8.52 -5.93
CA ARG A 120 -10.48 -7.61 -6.61
C ARG A 120 -10.45 -6.21 -6.03
N TYR A 121 -10.39 -6.07 -4.71
CA TYR A 121 -10.35 -4.79 -4.04
C TYR A 121 -9.02 -4.06 -4.30
N ASP A 122 -7.91 -4.79 -4.24
CA ASP A 122 -6.57 -4.28 -4.49
C ASP A 122 -6.39 -3.86 -5.95
N SER A 123 -6.97 -4.63 -6.91
CA SER A 123 -6.88 -4.35 -8.35
C SER A 123 -7.91 -3.33 -8.87
N THR A 124 -8.80 -2.83 -8.01
CA THR A 124 -9.81 -1.83 -8.39
C THR A 124 -9.76 -0.61 -7.49
N THR A 125 -10.32 -0.69 -6.29
CA THR A 125 -10.44 0.45 -5.36
C THR A 125 -9.07 0.98 -4.94
N LYS A 126 -8.20 0.12 -4.40
CA LYS A 126 -6.86 0.53 -3.97
C LYS A 126 -5.98 0.96 -5.15
N LEU A 127 -6.06 0.26 -6.28
CA LEU A 127 -5.33 0.64 -7.50
C LEU A 127 -5.67 2.07 -7.93
N SER A 128 -6.97 2.40 -8.00
CA SER A 128 -7.42 3.75 -8.36
C SER A 128 -6.98 4.79 -7.33
N LEU A 129 -7.10 4.47 -6.04
CA LEU A 129 -6.66 5.35 -4.96
C LEU A 129 -5.16 5.66 -5.05
N TYR A 130 -4.32 4.64 -5.18
CA TYR A 130 -2.86 4.82 -5.26
C TYR A 130 -2.41 5.52 -6.54
N ALA A 131 -3.09 5.27 -7.66
CA ALA A 131 -2.82 5.98 -8.91
C ALA A 131 -3.16 7.48 -8.80
N ARG A 132 -4.33 7.84 -8.23
CA ARG A 132 -4.72 9.24 -7.97
C ARG A 132 -3.75 9.94 -7.03
N ALA A 133 -3.27 9.22 -6.03
CA ALA A 133 -2.29 9.73 -5.07
C ALA A 133 -0.88 9.91 -5.66
N GLY A 134 -0.64 9.45 -6.90
CA GLY A 134 0.66 9.55 -7.55
C GLY A 134 1.71 8.59 -7.02
N VAL A 135 1.32 7.47 -6.37
CA VAL A 135 2.25 6.42 -5.94
C VAL A 135 2.97 5.88 -7.18
N PRO A 136 4.32 6.00 -7.28
CA PRO A 136 5.02 5.79 -8.54
C PRO A 136 5.00 4.34 -9.02
N ARG A 137 4.98 3.40 -8.08
CA ARG A 137 5.03 1.95 -8.36
C ARG A 137 4.16 1.20 -7.36
N TYR A 138 3.30 0.34 -7.87
CA TYR A 138 2.38 -0.47 -7.09
C TYR A 138 2.48 -1.93 -7.50
N TRP A 139 2.64 -2.84 -6.55
CA TRP A 139 2.63 -4.28 -6.78
C TRP A 139 1.45 -4.94 -6.07
N ILE A 140 0.80 -5.86 -6.78
CA ILE A 140 -0.12 -6.83 -6.18
C ILE A 140 0.57 -8.19 -6.26
N VAL A 141 0.87 -8.76 -5.10
CA VAL A 141 1.41 -10.12 -4.96
C VAL A 141 0.23 -11.07 -4.82
N ASP A 142 -0.15 -11.76 -5.88
CA ASP A 142 -1.21 -12.77 -5.86
C ASP A 142 -0.64 -14.09 -5.32
N VAL A 143 -0.95 -14.39 -4.06
CA VAL A 143 -0.46 -15.59 -3.36
C VAL A 143 -1.00 -16.86 -4.01
N ARG A 144 -2.23 -16.85 -4.55
CA ARG A 144 -2.87 -18.02 -5.14
C ARG A 144 -2.35 -18.33 -6.54
N ASP A 145 -2.23 -17.30 -7.39
CA ASP A 145 -1.71 -17.43 -8.75
C ASP A 145 -0.17 -17.47 -8.78
N ARG A 146 0.49 -17.24 -7.64
CA ARG A 146 1.96 -17.17 -7.52
C ARG A 146 2.53 -16.23 -8.58
N SER A 147 2.02 -15.00 -8.60
CA SER A 147 2.43 -13.96 -9.54
C SER A 147 2.48 -12.59 -8.89
N ILE A 148 3.21 -11.68 -9.50
CA ILE A 148 3.22 -10.27 -9.14
C ILE A 148 2.67 -9.50 -10.33
N VAL A 149 1.68 -8.63 -10.09
CA VAL A 149 1.28 -7.63 -11.06
C VAL A 149 1.89 -6.30 -10.64
N GLU A 150 2.75 -5.78 -11.48
CA GLU A 150 3.38 -4.47 -11.30
C GLU A 150 2.66 -3.42 -12.10
N PHE A 151 2.33 -2.32 -11.44
CA PHE A 151 1.73 -1.12 -12.01
C PHE A 151 2.69 0.06 -11.86
N THR A 152 2.93 0.78 -12.95
CA THR A 152 3.82 1.96 -12.99
C THR A 152 3.22 3.09 -13.82
N ARG A 153 3.79 4.29 -13.71
CA ARG A 153 3.35 5.49 -14.43
C ARG A 153 1.90 5.87 -14.08
N PRO A 154 1.64 6.31 -12.83
CA PRO A 154 0.32 6.77 -12.42
C PRO A 154 -0.17 7.92 -13.32
N GLY A 155 -1.45 7.86 -13.74
CA GLY A 155 -2.06 8.85 -14.62
C GLY A 155 -3.57 8.97 -14.33
N GLY A 156 -3.93 9.84 -13.41
CA GLY A 156 -5.29 9.96 -12.92
C GLY A 156 -5.70 8.77 -12.07
N GLU A 157 -6.81 8.11 -12.37
CA GLU A 157 -7.34 6.98 -11.58
C GLU A 157 -6.77 5.60 -11.98
N ARG A 158 -5.70 5.57 -12.74
CA ARG A 158 -5.11 4.31 -13.23
C ARG A 158 -3.61 4.45 -13.43
N TYR A 159 -2.93 3.32 -13.51
CA TYR A 159 -1.56 3.25 -14.00
C TYR A 159 -1.55 3.06 -15.52
N LEU A 160 -0.58 3.66 -16.19
CA LEU A 160 -0.45 3.63 -17.65
C LEU A 160 0.38 2.45 -18.15
N ALA A 161 1.04 1.74 -17.24
CA ALA A 161 1.80 0.53 -17.56
C ALA A 161 1.53 -0.55 -16.51
N GLU A 162 1.32 -1.76 -17.00
CA GLU A 162 1.08 -2.97 -16.23
C GLU A 162 1.90 -4.10 -16.80
N ARG A 163 2.49 -4.93 -15.94
CA ARG A 163 3.08 -6.21 -16.35
C ARG A 163 2.88 -7.27 -15.27
N ARG A 164 2.67 -8.51 -15.71
CA ARG A 164 2.59 -9.67 -14.82
C ARG A 164 3.91 -10.44 -14.84
N LEU A 165 4.38 -10.82 -13.68
CA LEU A 165 5.66 -11.47 -13.45
C LEU A 165 5.45 -12.77 -12.68
N ARG A 166 6.30 -13.77 -12.95
CA ARG A 166 6.28 -15.10 -12.33
C ARG A 166 7.68 -15.53 -11.93
N ALA A 167 7.81 -16.66 -11.24
CA ALA A 167 9.10 -17.25 -10.94
C ALA A 167 9.93 -17.44 -12.21
N GLY A 168 11.19 -17.02 -12.16
CA GLY A 168 12.12 -16.95 -13.31
C GLY A 168 12.25 -15.57 -13.93
N ASP A 169 11.31 -14.65 -13.64
CA ASP A 169 11.46 -13.24 -14.00
C ASP A 169 12.30 -12.50 -12.97
N ARG A 170 12.85 -11.35 -13.37
CA ARG A 170 13.52 -10.39 -12.49
C ARG A 170 12.74 -9.09 -12.46
N ILE A 171 12.70 -8.45 -11.30
CA ILE A 171 12.01 -7.18 -11.09
C ILE A 171 12.96 -6.16 -10.45
N ALA A 172 13.05 -4.99 -11.08
CA ALA A 172 13.79 -3.86 -10.53
C ALA A 172 12.97 -3.15 -9.46
N LEU A 173 13.60 -2.78 -8.35
CA LEU A 173 12.94 -2.03 -7.26
C LEU A 173 12.80 -0.55 -7.57
N GLY A 174 13.67 0.00 -8.41
CA GLY A 174 13.69 1.41 -8.77
C GLY A 174 14.17 1.66 -10.18
N ASP A 175 13.77 2.81 -10.72
CA ASP A 175 14.20 3.29 -12.02
C ASP A 175 15.56 4.00 -11.93
N ALA A 176 16.16 4.30 -13.08
CA ALA A 176 17.38 5.09 -13.16
C ALA A 176 17.22 6.44 -12.46
N GLY A 177 18.20 6.82 -11.66
CA GLY A 177 18.19 8.04 -10.84
C GLY A 177 17.38 7.95 -9.55
N SER A 178 16.71 6.83 -9.26
CA SER A 178 16.02 6.63 -7.99
C SER A 178 16.97 6.13 -6.89
N ALA A 179 16.55 6.26 -5.62
CA ALA A 179 17.31 5.71 -4.48
C ALA A 179 17.51 4.19 -4.56
N LEU A 180 16.65 3.48 -5.31
CA LEU A 180 16.66 2.03 -5.47
C LEU A 180 17.23 1.58 -6.82
N GLU A 181 17.89 2.49 -7.57
CA GLU A 181 18.52 2.15 -8.85
C GLU A 181 19.50 0.98 -8.70
N GLY A 182 19.43 0.04 -9.65
CA GLY A 182 20.30 -1.14 -9.70
C GLY A 182 19.94 -2.25 -8.72
N LEU A 183 18.92 -2.08 -7.87
CA LEU A 183 18.40 -3.16 -7.04
C LEU A 183 17.39 -3.98 -7.84
N GLU A 184 17.65 -5.27 -7.96
CA GLU A 184 16.78 -6.24 -8.61
C GLU A 184 16.56 -7.46 -7.73
N ILE A 185 15.40 -8.09 -7.86
CA ILE A 185 15.04 -9.32 -7.16
C ILE A 185 14.58 -10.36 -8.17
N ASP A 186 14.93 -11.63 -7.93
CA ASP A 186 14.27 -12.76 -8.57
C ASP A 186 12.85 -12.89 -8.02
N VAL A 187 11.87 -12.95 -8.93
CA VAL A 187 10.45 -13.04 -8.54
C VAL A 187 10.16 -14.35 -7.80
N GLY A 188 10.90 -15.41 -8.10
CA GLY A 188 10.81 -16.67 -7.37
C GLY A 188 11.19 -16.53 -5.90
N GLU A 189 12.17 -15.69 -5.55
CA GLU A 189 12.53 -15.42 -4.15
C GLU A 189 11.42 -14.71 -3.39
N LEU A 190 10.67 -13.82 -4.06
CA LEU A 190 9.52 -13.13 -3.47
C LEU A 190 8.33 -14.07 -3.26
N LEU A 191 8.09 -14.98 -4.23
CA LEU A 191 6.94 -15.88 -4.22
C LEU A 191 7.18 -17.16 -3.42
N GLY A 192 8.41 -17.61 -3.27
CA GLY A 192 8.83 -18.79 -2.49
C GLY A 192 8.65 -20.12 -3.17
#